data_4b2d114599486be0df4ea9beb7753bc3
#
_entry.id   4b2d114599486be0df4ea9beb7753bc3
#
_cell.length_a   1.000
_cell.length_b   1.000
_cell.length_c   1.000
_cell.angle_alpha   90.00
_cell.angle_beta   90.00
_cell.angle_gamma   90.00
#
_symmetry.space_group_name_H-M   'P 1'
#
loop_
_entity.id
_entity.type
_entity.pdbx_description
1 polymer ?
#
loop_
_entity_poly.entity_id
_entity_poly.type
_entity_poly.pdbx_seq_one_letter_code
_entity_poly.pdbx_strand_id
1 'polypeptide(L)'
;DEVGIVYNFVEEETIAAEESGYFSSNREGGTGGDDIYSFYRAPLLFSLSGRVRDDKSMQAIEGAKVKLIGDDNSTLETRTNRKGEYAFSTEQIKYNVNYKIQVSQIDYFNTEGKESTVGLTTSKDLVHDFRLTPIPKEPVVLPEIRYDLAKWELKDQYQDSLSDLLVILVNNPTYVIELASHTDSRPFLRVTNDTLSQRRAESVVEFLCARGIERERLIPKGYGDRIPRTLRNNCEVEINGKVYQFEKGITITDDYIAKLRTKNEKEAAHQLNRRTEFRILRTDYVPQAVRDSLED
;
A
#
# COMPACT_ATOMS: atom_id res chain seq x y z
N ASP A 1 -14.74 42.10 -44.81
CA ASP A 1 -14.65 40.76 -45.38
C ASP A 1 -14.52 39.77 -44.20
N GLU A 2 -15.64 39.17 -43.79
CA GLU A 2 -15.65 38.23 -42.68
C GLU A 2 -15.10 36.88 -43.16
N VAL A 3 -13.95 36.51 -42.68
CA VAL A 3 -13.44 35.13 -42.77
C VAL A 3 -14.31 34.29 -41.85
N GLY A 4 -15.29 33.59 -42.40
CA GLY A 4 -16.10 32.63 -41.67
C GLY A 4 -15.25 31.42 -41.27
N ILE A 5 -14.62 31.49 -40.12
CA ILE A 5 -14.03 30.30 -39.53
C ILE A 5 -15.18 29.48 -38.97
N VAL A 6 -15.55 28.41 -39.62
CA VAL A 6 -16.47 27.41 -39.05
C VAL A 6 -15.68 26.62 -37.99
N TYR A 7 -15.84 26.99 -36.74
CA TYR A 7 -15.41 26.15 -35.62
C TYR A 7 -16.43 25.01 -35.48
N ASN A 8 -16.14 23.84 -35.97
CA ASN A 8 -16.79 22.66 -35.50
C ASN A 8 -16.26 22.42 -34.07
N PHE A 9 -17.10 22.61 -33.06
CA PHE A 9 -16.81 22.12 -31.71
C PHE A 9 -16.72 20.59 -31.80
N VAL A 10 -15.53 20.08 -31.77
CA VAL A 10 -15.25 18.66 -31.74
C VAL A 10 -15.54 18.20 -30.34
N GLU A 11 -16.45 17.25 -30.15
CA GLU A 11 -16.66 16.58 -28.87
C GLU A 11 -15.35 15.98 -28.36
N GLU A 12 -15.15 15.90 -27.05
CA GLU A 12 -13.88 15.45 -26.43
C GLU A 12 -13.35 14.12 -26.99
N GLU A 13 -14.24 13.21 -27.43
CA GLU A 13 -13.87 11.93 -28.07
C GLU A 13 -13.09 12.06 -29.38
N THR A 14 -13.27 13.18 -30.11
CA THR A 14 -12.60 13.38 -31.39
C THR A 14 -11.21 13.98 -31.25
N ILE A 15 -10.80 14.51 -30.09
CA ILE A 15 -9.45 15.06 -29.88
C ILE A 15 -8.37 13.96 -30.03
N ALA A 16 -8.67 12.74 -29.61
CA ALA A 16 -7.72 11.61 -29.66
C ALA A 16 -7.69 10.89 -31.03
N ALA A 17 -8.71 11.09 -31.89
CA ALA A 17 -8.80 10.40 -33.15
C ALA A 17 -7.90 11.03 -34.25
N GLU A 18 -7.54 10.22 -35.24
CA GLU A 18 -6.97 10.70 -36.50
C GLU A 18 -8.00 11.58 -37.21
N GLU A 19 -7.57 12.75 -37.64
CA GLU A 19 -8.43 13.67 -38.35
C GLU A 19 -7.70 14.25 -39.56
N SER A 20 -8.37 14.27 -40.69
CA SER A 20 -7.86 14.94 -41.89
C SER A 20 -9.01 15.68 -42.58
N GLY A 21 -8.67 16.75 -43.24
CA GLY A 21 -9.66 17.55 -43.94
C GLY A 21 -9.04 18.60 -44.82
N TYR A 22 -9.91 19.40 -45.41
CA TYR A 22 -9.57 20.53 -46.27
C TYR A 22 -10.26 21.78 -45.74
N PHE A 23 -9.58 22.93 -45.87
CA PHE A 23 -10.15 24.22 -45.59
C PHE A 23 -9.70 25.24 -46.65
N SER A 24 -10.55 26.24 -46.94
CA SER A 24 -10.19 27.33 -47.80
C SER A 24 -9.64 28.50 -47.00
N SER A 25 -8.59 29.16 -47.52
CA SER A 25 -8.00 30.31 -46.85
C SER A 25 -7.27 31.21 -47.88
N ASN A 26 -7.39 32.52 -47.65
CA ASN A 26 -6.70 33.57 -48.43
C ASN A 26 -5.41 34.02 -47.76
N ARG A 27 -4.78 33.18 -46.93
CA ARG A 27 -3.54 33.51 -46.24
C ARG A 27 -2.41 33.87 -47.21
N GLU A 28 -1.51 34.71 -46.77
CA GLU A 28 -0.31 35.11 -47.53
C GLU A 28 0.51 33.87 -47.91
N GLY A 29 1.01 33.82 -49.18
CA GLY A 29 1.76 32.68 -49.72
C GLY A 29 0.97 31.75 -50.62
N GLY A 30 -0.35 31.97 -50.80
CA GLY A 30 -1.19 31.28 -51.75
C GLY A 30 -1.03 31.80 -53.20
N THR A 31 -1.69 31.14 -54.19
CA THR A 31 -1.60 31.49 -55.59
C THR A 31 -2.84 32.20 -56.15
N GLY A 32 -3.85 32.46 -55.33
CA GLY A 32 -5.14 33.04 -55.78
C GLY A 32 -5.81 33.88 -54.68
N GLY A 33 -7.14 34.09 -54.80
CA GLY A 33 -7.92 34.73 -53.78
C GLY A 33 -8.14 33.79 -52.59
N ASP A 34 -8.66 32.59 -52.83
CA ASP A 34 -8.86 31.54 -51.87
C ASP A 34 -8.20 30.24 -52.36
N ASP A 35 -7.26 29.74 -51.56
CA ASP A 35 -6.57 28.47 -51.85
C ASP A 35 -7.11 27.36 -50.93
N ILE A 36 -7.07 26.11 -51.38
CA ILE A 36 -7.47 24.94 -50.62
C ILE A 36 -6.26 24.33 -49.97
N TYR A 37 -6.31 24.20 -48.64
CA TYR A 37 -5.29 23.59 -47.79
C TYR A 37 -5.83 22.28 -47.23
N SER A 38 -4.96 21.28 -47.11
CA SER A 38 -5.24 20.08 -46.37
C SER A 38 -4.63 20.16 -44.97
N PHE A 39 -5.27 19.53 -44.02
CA PHE A 39 -4.70 19.30 -42.69
C PHE A 39 -4.78 17.83 -42.35
N TYR A 40 -3.84 17.42 -41.52
CA TYR A 40 -3.78 16.10 -40.92
C TYR A 40 -3.41 16.22 -39.44
N ARG A 41 -4.20 15.62 -38.57
CA ARG A 41 -3.92 15.50 -37.14
C ARG A 41 -3.73 14.02 -36.81
N ALA A 42 -2.53 13.66 -36.36
CA ALA A 42 -2.24 12.32 -35.90
C ALA A 42 -3.02 12.00 -34.62
N PRO A 43 -3.45 10.76 -34.42
CA PRO A 43 -4.11 10.33 -33.18
C PRO A 43 -3.17 10.48 -31.98
N LEU A 44 -3.74 10.73 -30.83
CA LEU A 44 -2.99 10.69 -29.56
C LEU A 44 -2.78 9.23 -29.15
N LEU A 45 -1.53 8.86 -28.93
CA LEU A 45 -1.14 7.51 -28.56
C LEU A 45 -0.52 7.52 -27.17
N PHE A 46 -0.95 6.60 -26.31
CA PHE A 46 -0.47 6.45 -24.95
C PHE A 46 -0.02 5.02 -24.72
N SER A 47 1.11 4.85 -24.07
CA SER A 47 1.57 3.56 -23.56
C SER A 47 1.80 3.65 -22.06
N LEU A 48 1.84 2.50 -21.37
CA LEU A 48 2.22 2.43 -19.96
C LEU A 48 3.22 1.31 -19.77
N SER A 49 4.35 1.62 -19.18
CA SER A 49 5.39 0.63 -18.87
C SER A 49 5.96 0.87 -17.47
N GLY A 50 6.75 -0.07 -16.99
CA GLY A 50 7.47 0.08 -15.73
C GLY A 50 8.18 -1.19 -15.31
N ARG A 51 8.78 -1.14 -14.13
CA ARG A 51 9.53 -2.25 -13.53
C ARG A 51 9.00 -2.56 -12.14
N VAL A 52 8.96 -3.86 -11.82
CA VAL A 52 8.63 -4.36 -10.49
C VAL A 52 9.89 -4.95 -9.87
N ARG A 53 10.25 -4.48 -8.68
CA ARG A 53 11.45 -4.89 -7.95
C ARG A 53 11.12 -5.22 -6.49
N ASP A 54 11.93 -6.08 -5.91
CA ASP A 54 11.93 -6.32 -4.45
C ASP A 54 12.45 -5.07 -3.72
N ASP A 55 11.72 -4.61 -2.73
CA ASP A 55 12.01 -3.37 -2.00
C ASP A 55 13.30 -3.43 -1.17
N LYS A 56 13.70 -4.64 -0.72
CA LYS A 56 14.89 -4.83 0.11
C LYS A 56 16.14 -5.12 -0.71
N SER A 57 16.02 -6.06 -1.64
CA SER A 57 17.17 -6.52 -2.45
C SER A 57 17.36 -5.73 -3.74
N MET A 58 16.36 -4.95 -4.16
CA MET A 58 16.28 -4.24 -5.43
C MET A 58 16.35 -5.17 -6.67
N GLN A 59 16.23 -6.47 -6.48
CA GLN A 59 16.19 -7.44 -7.57
C GLN A 59 14.87 -7.35 -8.34
N ALA A 60 14.95 -7.64 -9.64
CA ALA A 60 13.77 -7.71 -10.50
C ALA A 60 12.87 -8.87 -10.09
N ILE A 61 11.56 -8.65 -10.11
CA ILE A 61 10.55 -9.66 -9.80
C ILE A 61 9.94 -10.13 -11.10
N GLU A 62 10.21 -11.40 -11.49
CA GLU A 62 9.62 -12.08 -12.63
C GLU A 62 8.23 -12.61 -12.29
N GLY A 63 7.30 -12.56 -13.25
CA GLY A 63 5.96 -13.16 -13.13
C GLY A 63 4.99 -12.41 -12.23
N ALA A 64 5.36 -11.22 -11.71
CA ALA A 64 4.43 -10.39 -10.97
C ALA A 64 3.25 -10.01 -11.87
N LYS A 65 2.02 -10.21 -11.37
CA LYS A 65 0.78 -9.85 -12.06
C LYS A 65 0.56 -8.35 -11.94
N VAL A 66 0.41 -7.68 -13.07
CA VAL A 66 0.07 -6.26 -13.15
C VAL A 66 -1.32 -6.15 -13.77
N LYS A 67 -2.28 -5.65 -13.01
CA LYS A 67 -3.66 -5.41 -13.42
C LYS A 67 -3.90 -3.90 -13.53
N LEU A 68 -4.40 -3.48 -14.68
CA LEU A 68 -4.76 -2.10 -14.97
C LEU A 68 -6.28 -1.99 -15.04
N ILE A 69 -6.87 -1.07 -14.29
CA ILE A 69 -8.31 -0.85 -14.20
C ILE A 69 -8.59 0.61 -14.54
N GLY A 70 -9.30 0.85 -15.64
CA GLY A 70 -9.76 2.18 -16.04
C GLY A 70 -11.08 2.55 -15.37
N ASP A 71 -11.33 3.84 -15.19
CA ASP A 71 -12.62 4.38 -14.76
C ASP A 71 -13.72 4.26 -15.84
N ASP A 72 -13.32 3.89 -17.06
CA ASP A 72 -14.20 3.44 -18.15
C ASP A 72 -14.63 1.97 -18.04
N ASN A 73 -14.40 1.32 -16.89
CA ASN A 73 -14.60 -0.11 -16.61
C ASN A 73 -13.71 -1.05 -17.43
N SER A 74 -12.72 -0.56 -18.15
CA SER A 74 -11.73 -1.41 -18.81
C SER A 74 -10.83 -2.11 -17.78
N THR A 75 -10.47 -3.36 -18.07
CA THR A 75 -9.53 -4.13 -17.24
C THR A 75 -8.55 -4.86 -18.16
N LEU A 76 -7.27 -4.66 -17.91
CA LEU A 76 -6.17 -5.29 -18.62
C LEU A 76 -5.23 -5.97 -17.62
N GLU A 77 -4.60 -7.06 -18.03
CA GLU A 77 -3.64 -7.78 -17.22
C GLU A 77 -2.39 -8.14 -18.01
N THR A 78 -1.24 -8.04 -17.35
CA THR A 78 0.04 -8.53 -17.89
C THR A 78 0.89 -9.10 -16.75
N ARG A 79 2.03 -9.70 -17.09
CA ARG A 79 3.02 -10.19 -16.13
C ARG A 79 4.38 -9.64 -16.45
N THR A 80 5.18 -9.42 -15.39
CA THR A 80 6.55 -8.99 -15.57
C THR A 80 7.44 -10.07 -16.16
N ASN A 81 8.38 -9.66 -17.00
CA ASN A 81 9.41 -10.51 -17.57
C ASN A 81 10.57 -10.77 -16.57
N ARG A 82 11.63 -11.49 -17.00
CA ARG A 82 12.83 -11.79 -16.19
C ARG A 82 13.57 -10.54 -15.68
N LYS A 83 13.39 -9.40 -16.33
CA LYS A 83 13.97 -8.12 -15.89
C LYS A 83 13.03 -7.33 -14.99
N GLY A 84 11.87 -7.91 -14.64
CA GLY A 84 10.82 -7.25 -13.88
C GLY A 84 10.02 -6.22 -14.70
N GLU A 85 10.16 -6.18 -16.02
CA GLU A 85 9.53 -5.17 -16.86
C GLU A 85 8.12 -5.61 -17.26
N TYR A 86 7.19 -4.67 -17.31
CA TYR A 86 5.84 -4.83 -17.85
C TYR A 86 5.52 -3.69 -18.80
N ALA A 87 4.59 -3.94 -19.72
CA ALA A 87 4.11 -2.91 -20.63
C ALA A 87 2.67 -3.16 -21.06
N PHE A 88 1.96 -2.07 -21.33
CA PHE A 88 0.69 -1.99 -22.03
C PHE A 88 0.89 -1.11 -23.26
N SER A 89 0.48 -1.61 -24.43
CA SER A 89 0.69 -0.95 -25.72
C SER A 89 -0.20 0.25 -25.94
N THR A 90 0.07 1.02 -26.99
CA THR A 90 -0.75 2.15 -27.42
C THR A 90 -2.17 1.77 -27.86
N GLU A 91 -2.41 0.53 -28.21
CA GLU A 91 -3.75 0.02 -28.52
C GLU A 91 -4.57 -0.28 -27.26
N GLN A 92 -3.89 -0.42 -26.13
CA GLN A 92 -4.50 -0.81 -24.83
C GLN A 92 -4.78 0.39 -23.93
N ILE A 93 -3.98 1.45 -24.03
CA ILE A 93 -4.12 2.65 -23.20
C ILE A 93 -4.95 3.68 -23.96
N LYS A 94 -6.13 3.98 -23.43
CA LYS A 94 -7.08 4.91 -24.04
C LYS A 94 -6.83 6.36 -23.59
N TYR A 95 -7.29 7.28 -24.39
CA TYR A 95 -7.36 8.71 -24.07
C TYR A 95 -8.44 8.96 -23.01
N ASN A 96 -8.24 10.00 -22.19
CA ASN A 96 -9.19 10.52 -21.20
C ASN A 96 -9.68 9.49 -20.16
N VAL A 97 -8.77 8.60 -19.70
CA VAL A 97 -9.07 7.57 -18.71
C VAL A 97 -8.13 7.69 -17.52
N ASN A 98 -8.69 7.58 -16.31
CA ASN A 98 -7.90 7.39 -15.08
C ASN A 98 -7.69 5.90 -14.82
N TYR A 99 -6.44 5.52 -14.63
CA TYR A 99 -6.06 4.14 -14.42
C TYR A 99 -5.61 3.89 -12.99
N LYS A 100 -6.15 2.83 -12.38
CA LYS A 100 -5.64 2.21 -11.17
C LYS A 100 -4.79 1.01 -11.56
N ILE A 101 -3.55 0.96 -11.08
CA ILE A 101 -2.61 -0.13 -11.33
C ILE A 101 -2.53 -0.97 -10.05
N GLN A 102 -2.76 -2.28 -10.15
CA GLN A 102 -2.60 -3.20 -9.03
C GLN A 102 -1.50 -4.20 -9.36
N VAL A 103 -0.55 -4.35 -8.46
CA VAL A 103 0.56 -5.30 -8.63
C VAL A 103 0.55 -6.31 -7.50
N SER A 104 0.63 -7.59 -7.87
CA SER A 104 0.63 -8.72 -6.93
C SER A 104 1.64 -9.79 -7.32
N GLN A 105 2.27 -10.41 -6.32
CA GLN A 105 3.14 -11.57 -6.48
C GLN A 105 3.07 -12.43 -5.21
N ILE A 106 3.26 -13.74 -5.37
CA ILE A 106 3.32 -14.69 -4.25
C ILE A 106 4.47 -14.27 -3.32
N ASP A 107 4.26 -14.37 -2.01
CA ASP A 107 5.22 -13.98 -0.95
C ASP A 107 5.52 -12.48 -0.85
N TYR A 108 4.76 -11.63 -1.55
CA TYR A 108 4.86 -10.16 -1.46
C TYR A 108 3.52 -9.53 -1.10
N PHE A 109 3.57 -8.39 -0.41
CA PHE A 109 2.40 -7.55 -0.25
C PHE A 109 1.99 -6.94 -1.60
N ASN A 110 0.68 -6.95 -1.87
CA ASN A 110 0.14 -6.25 -3.02
C ASN A 110 0.33 -4.74 -2.87
N THR A 111 0.54 -4.06 -3.98
CA THR A 111 0.65 -2.60 -4.02
C THR A 111 -0.20 -2.03 -5.14
N GLU A 112 -0.46 -0.73 -5.07
CA GLU A 112 -1.28 0.00 -6.03
C GLU A 112 -0.56 1.28 -6.48
N GLY A 113 -0.88 1.70 -7.71
CA GLY A 113 -0.46 2.96 -8.29
C GLY A 113 -1.60 3.58 -9.09
N LYS A 114 -1.39 4.80 -9.56
CA LYS A 114 -2.37 5.52 -10.40
C LYS A 114 -1.64 6.22 -11.52
N GLU A 115 -2.23 6.19 -12.72
CA GLU A 115 -1.82 6.96 -13.89
C GLU A 115 -3.06 7.54 -14.55
N SER A 116 -2.88 8.57 -15.36
CA SER A 116 -3.99 9.24 -16.03
C SER A 116 -3.59 9.74 -17.41
N THR A 117 -4.49 9.57 -18.37
CA THR A 117 -4.42 10.19 -19.69
C THR A 117 -5.41 11.36 -19.82
N VAL A 118 -6.15 11.68 -18.75
CA VAL A 118 -7.15 12.75 -18.72
C VAL A 118 -6.50 14.11 -18.97
N GLY A 119 -7.04 14.86 -19.95
CA GLY A 119 -6.57 16.21 -20.28
C GLY A 119 -5.20 16.28 -20.97
N LEU A 120 -4.61 15.15 -21.37
CA LEU A 120 -3.37 15.17 -22.16
C LEU A 120 -3.65 15.59 -23.60
N THR A 121 -2.91 16.54 -24.10
CA THR A 121 -3.02 17.07 -25.46
C THR A 121 -1.94 16.59 -26.42
N THR A 122 -1.01 15.76 -25.93
CA THR A 122 0.08 15.15 -26.71
C THR A 122 0.24 13.69 -26.34
N SER A 123 0.67 12.88 -27.30
CA SER A 123 1.04 11.48 -27.08
C SER A 123 2.09 11.36 -25.98
N LYS A 124 1.99 10.34 -25.13
CA LYS A 124 2.89 10.16 -23.98
C LYS A 124 3.09 8.71 -23.63
N ASP A 125 4.35 8.34 -23.40
CA ASP A 125 4.70 7.08 -22.75
C ASP A 125 4.72 7.28 -21.24
N LEU A 126 3.74 6.66 -20.54
CA LEU A 126 3.65 6.69 -19.10
C LEU A 126 4.61 5.64 -18.51
N VAL A 127 5.28 5.99 -17.42
CA VAL A 127 6.21 5.08 -16.74
C VAL A 127 5.89 5.04 -15.25
N HIS A 128 5.59 3.85 -14.73
CA HIS A 128 5.31 3.64 -13.33
C HIS A 128 6.07 2.42 -12.78
N ASP A 129 7.05 2.65 -11.94
CA ASP A 129 7.84 1.61 -11.30
C ASP A 129 7.26 1.23 -9.93
N PHE A 130 7.30 -0.07 -9.61
CA PHE A 130 6.81 -0.60 -8.33
C PHE A 130 7.93 -1.27 -7.53
N ARG A 131 7.83 -1.13 -6.21
CA ARG A 131 8.60 -1.91 -5.24
C ARG A 131 7.65 -2.75 -4.43
N LEU A 132 7.86 -4.06 -4.41
CA LEU A 132 7.07 -4.97 -3.60
C LEU A 132 7.83 -5.32 -2.32
N THR A 133 7.16 -5.16 -1.20
CA THR A 133 7.70 -5.55 0.10
C THR A 133 7.43 -7.04 0.32
N PRO A 134 8.47 -7.88 0.55
CA PRO A 134 8.26 -9.29 0.83
C PRO A 134 7.50 -9.49 2.14
N ILE A 135 6.59 -10.48 2.16
CA ILE A 135 5.84 -10.85 3.37
C ILE A 135 6.83 -11.41 4.40
N PRO A 136 6.91 -10.82 5.59
CA PRO A 136 7.77 -11.34 6.64
C PRO A 136 7.28 -12.71 7.10
N LYS A 137 8.17 -13.69 7.16
CA LYS A 137 7.86 -15.02 7.71
C LYS A 137 7.65 -14.99 9.23
N GLU A 138 8.16 -13.96 9.85
CA GLU A 138 8.18 -13.77 11.29
C GLU A 138 7.24 -12.62 11.70
N PRO A 139 6.70 -12.62 12.95
CA PRO A 139 5.86 -11.55 13.42
C PRO A 139 6.53 -10.17 13.29
N VAL A 140 5.79 -9.19 12.82
CA VAL A 140 6.22 -7.80 12.70
C VAL A 140 5.75 -7.04 13.93
N VAL A 141 6.69 -6.48 14.66
CA VAL A 141 6.38 -5.61 15.79
C VAL A 141 5.79 -4.31 15.25
N LEU A 142 4.59 -4.00 15.66
CA LEU A 142 3.97 -2.71 15.32
C LEU A 142 4.75 -1.58 16.01
N PRO A 143 4.80 -0.39 15.42
CA PRO A 143 5.35 0.77 16.09
C PRO A 143 4.74 0.94 17.47
N GLU A 144 5.50 1.47 18.41
CA GLU A 144 5.21 1.45 19.82
C GLU A 144 3.80 1.97 20.16
N ILE A 145 2.88 1.05 20.46
CA ILE A 145 1.57 1.37 21.01
C ILE A 145 1.72 1.36 22.52
N ARG A 146 1.72 2.55 23.12
CA ARG A 146 1.79 2.70 24.58
C ARG A 146 0.38 2.78 25.15
N TYR A 147 0.11 1.94 26.12
CA TYR A 147 -1.10 2.00 26.92
C TYR A 147 -0.79 2.64 28.28
N ASP A 148 -1.76 3.33 28.86
CA ASP A 148 -1.67 3.74 30.25
C ASP A 148 -1.59 2.51 31.16
N LEU A 149 -1.14 2.72 32.38
CA LEU A 149 -1.00 1.65 33.37
C LEU A 149 -2.33 0.93 33.57
N ALA A 150 -2.33 -0.38 33.37
CA ALA A 150 -3.50 -1.26 33.47
C ALA A 150 -4.67 -0.89 32.52
N LYS A 151 -4.42 -0.11 31.47
CA LYS A 151 -5.42 0.21 30.45
C LYS A 151 -5.13 -0.51 29.13
N TRP A 152 -6.17 -0.62 28.31
CA TRP A 152 -6.16 -1.28 27.00
C TRP A 152 -6.75 -0.41 25.89
N GLU A 153 -7.37 0.75 26.22
CA GLU A 153 -7.90 1.67 25.22
C GLU A 153 -6.75 2.25 24.39
N LEU A 154 -6.89 2.19 23.08
CA LEU A 154 -5.95 2.75 22.12
C LEU A 154 -6.08 4.27 22.12
N LYS A 155 -4.99 4.98 22.45
CA LYS A 155 -4.97 6.44 22.41
C LYS A 155 -4.90 6.96 20.98
N ASP A 156 -5.53 8.10 20.70
CA ASP A 156 -5.58 8.72 19.37
C ASP A 156 -4.19 8.96 18.78
N GLN A 157 -3.21 9.30 19.58
CA GLN A 157 -1.83 9.52 19.15
C GLN A 157 -1.14 8.29 18.50
N TYR A 158 -1.68 7.07 18.72
CA TYR A 158 -1.14 5.84 18.13
C TYR A 158 -1.90 5.37 16.89
N GLN A 159 -2.91 6.12 16.47
CA GLN A 159 -3.68 5.81 15.26
C GLN A 159 -2.79 5.86 14.01
N ASP A 160 -1.87 6.82 13.95
CA ASP A 160 -0.90 6.93 12.85
C ASP A 160 0.02 5.70 12.76
N SER A 161 0.40 5.15 13.92
CA SER A 161 1.24 3.94 14.01
C SER A 161 0.57 2.68 13.45
N LEU A 162 -0.75 2.67 13.31
CA LEU A 162 -1.53 1.58 12.72
C LEU A 162 -1.89 1.83 11.25
N SER A 163 -1.60 3.01 10.71
CA SER A 163 -1.94 3.38 9.34
C SER A 163 -1.25 2.49 8.32
N ASP A 164 0.01 2.14 8.54
CA ASP A 164 0.75 1.23 7.65
C ASP A 164 0.12 -0.17 7.62
N LEU A 165 -0.28 -0.69 8.79
CA LEU A 165 -0.98 -1.98 8.86
C LEU A 165 -2.35 -1.91 8.17
N LEU A 166 -3.08 -0.80 8.34
CA LEU A 166 -4.36 -0.59 7.66
C LEU A 166 -4.17 -0.60 6.14
N VAL A 167 -3.18 0.12 5.60
CA VAL A 167 -2.85 0.12 4.16
C VAL A 167 -2.50 -1.28 3.67
N ILE A 168 -1.69 -2.04 4.43
CA ILE A 168 -1.38 -3.43 4.10
C ILE A 168 -2.68 -4.27 4.01
N LEU A 169 -3.59 -4.15 4.97
CA LEU A 169 -4.82 -4.95 5.01
C LEU A 169 -5.83 -4.56 3.94
N VAL A 170 -5.91 -3.28 3.58
CA VAL A 170 -6.75 -2.78 2.48
C VAL A 170 -6.25 -3.31 1.14
N ASN A 171 -4.94 -3.24 0.90
CA ASN A 171 -4.34 -3.70 -0.35
C ASN A 171 -4.25 -5.23 -0.46
N ASN A 172 -4.46 -5.96 0.65
CA ASN A 172 -4.42 -7.41 0.70
C ASN A 172 -5.72 -7.96 1.33
N PRO A 173 -6.87 -7.86 0.64
CA PRO A 173 -8.17 -8.20 1.20
C PRO A 173 -8.35 -9.69 1.54
N THR A 174 -7.51 -10.55 1.01
CA THR A 174 -7.53 -12.00 1.26
C THR A 174 -6.70 -12.44 2.48
N TYR A 175 -5.99 -11.52 3.14
CA TYR A 175 -5.13 -11.87 4.26
C TYR A 175 -5.89 -11.92 5.58
N VAL A 176 -5.62 -12.99 6.34
CA VAL A 176 -6.01 -13.13 7.75
C VAL A 176 -4.77 -13.01 8.60
N ILE A 177 -4.81 -12.14 9.60
CA ILE A 177 -3.68 -11.88 10.49
C ILE A 177 -4.01 -12.22 11.94
N GLU A 178 -2.99 -12.63 12.69
CA GLU A 178 -3.01 -12.62 14.14
C GLU A 178 -2.44 -11.29 14.65
N LEU A 179 -3.14 -10.67 15.58
CA LEU A 179 -2.68 -9.51 16.34
C LEU A 179 -2.29 -10.01 17.73
N ALA A 180 -0.99 -10.15 17.95
CA ALA A 180 -0.42 -10.69 19.18
C ALA A 180 0.02 -9.56 20.11
N SER A 181 -0.51 -9.51 21.32
CA SER A 181 -0.11 -8.53 22.32
C SER A 181 0.58 -9.18 23.53
N HIS A 182 1.60 -8.49 24.04
CA HIS A 182 2.46 -8.98 25.10
C HIS A 182 2.59 -7.95 26.22
N THR A 183 2.83 -8.43 27.43
CA THR A 183 3.16 -7.62 28.61
C THR A 183 4.59 -7.88 29.06
N ASP A 184 5.07 -7.11 29.99
CA ASP A 184 6.22 -7.51 30.81
C ASP A 184 5.76 -8.44 31.96
N SER A 185 6.68 -9.02 32.68
CA SER A 185 6.44 -10.01 33.75
C SER A 185 5.90 -9.41 35.06
N ARG A 186 5.83 -8.09 35.16
CA ARG A 186 5.38 -7.45 36.41
C ARG A 186 3.86 -7.63 36.59
N PRO A 187 3.43 -8.09 37.78
CA PRO A 187 2.02 -8.34 38.03
C PRO A 187 1.25 -7.03 38.20
N PHE A 188 0.00 -7.02 37.75
CA PHE A 188 -0.96 -5.95 38.05
C PHE A 188 -1.94 -6.42 39.13
N LEU A 189 -2.29 -5.53 40.06
CA LEU A 189 -3.16 -5.88 41.21
C LEU A 189 -4.61 -6.21 40.82
N ARG A 190 -5.09 -5.75 39.65
CA ARG A 190 -6.51 -5.84 39.26
C ARG A 190 -6.76 -6.66 38.00
N VAL A 191 -5.75 -6.90 37.20
CA VAL A 191 -5.90 -7.57 35.89
C VAL A 191 -4.68 -8.46 35.66
N THR A 192 -4.89 -9.69 35.25
CA THR A 192 -3.78 -10.61 34.89
C THR A 192 -3.12 -10.15 33.59
N ASN A 193 -1.84 -10.49 33.41
CA ASN A 193 -1.10 -10.20 32.18
C ASN A 193 -1.79 -10.83 30.93
N ASP A 194 -2.40 -12.00 31.07
CA ASP A 194 -3.18 -12.64 30.01
C ASP A 194 -4.39 -11.81 29.62
N THR A 195 -5.22 -11.42 30.59
CA THR A 195 -6.40 -10.60 30.33
C THR A 195 -6.02 -9.25 29.75
N LEU A 196 -4.95 -8.61 30.28
CA LEU A 196 -4.50 -7.30 29.81
C LEU A 196 -4.01 -7.36 28.38
N SER A 197 -3.20 -8.35 28.04
CA SER A 197 -2.71 -8.52 26.67
C SER A 197 -3.83 -8.86 25.69
N GLN A 198 -4.78 -9.72 26.09
CA GLN A 198 -5.93 -10.05 25.27
C GLN A 198 -6.77 -8.80 24.92
N ARG A 199 -7.13 -8.00 25.92
CA ARG A 199 -7.89 -6.74 25.71
C ARG A 199 -7.14 -5.73 24.84
N ARG A 200 -5.81 -5.66 24.94
CA ARG A 200 -4.98 -4.80 24.09
C ARG A 200 -5.00 -5.27 22.64
N ALA A 201 -4.92 -6.57 22.37
CA ALA A 201 -5.08 -7.11 21.03
C ALA A 201 -6.48 -6.81 20.46
N GLU A 202 -7.51 -6.97 21.28
CA GLU A 202 -8.91 -6.66 20.92
C GLU A 202 -9.10 -5.17 20.58
N SER A 203 -8.51 -4.25 21.33
CA SER A 203 -8.61 -2.80 21.03
C SER A 203 -8.00 -2.42 19.67
N VAL A 204 -6.93 -3.11 19.24
CA VAL A 204 -6.36 -2.92 17.90
C VAL A 204 -7.30 -3.49 16.83
N VAL A 205 -7.92 -4.63 17.09
CA VAL A 205 -8.93 -5.21 16.19
C VAL A 205 -10.11 -4.27 16.03
N GLU A 206 -10.65 -3.74 17.12
CA GLU A 206 -11.77 -2.78 17.09
C GLU A 206 -11.42 -1.53 16.27
N PHE A 207 -10.21 -1.01 16.43
CA PHE A 207 -9.71 0.11 15.65
C PHE A 207 -9.68 -0.18 14.13
N LEU A 208 -9.22 -1.37 13.72
CA LEU A 208 -9.16 -1.78 12.32
C LEU A 208 -10.55 -2.05 11.74
N CYS A 209 -11.43 -2.69 12.52
CA CYS A 209 -12.83 -2.91 12.12
C CYS A 209 -13.58 -1.59 11.90
N ALA A 210 -13.38 -0.60 12.77
CA ALA A 210 -13.99 0.72 12.63
C ALA A 210 -13.54 1.45 11.34
N ARG A 211 -12.46 0.96 10.68
CA ARG A 211 -11.93 1.48 9.41
C ARG A 211 -12.20 0.55 8.22
N GLY A 212 -13.15 -0.37 8.36
CA GLY A 212 -13.66 -1.21 7.28
C GLY A 212 -12.92 -2.53 7.05
N ILE A 213 -12.02 -2.94 7.97
CA ILE A 213 -11.45 -4.28 7.88
C ILE A 213 -12.44 -5.30 8.45
N GLU A 214 -12.75 -6.33 7.68
CA GLU A 214 -13.66 -7.40 8.10
C GLU A 214 -13.13 -8.14 9.34
N ARG A 215 -14.00 -8.33 10.34
CA ARG A 215 -13.65 -8.89 11.67
C ARG A 215 -13.02 -10.28 11.59
N GLU A 216 -13.49 -11.10 10.65
CA GLU A 216 -13.04 -12.47 10.41
C GLU A 216 -11.59 -12.56 9.94
N ARG A 217 -11.05 -11.47 9.44
CA ARG A 217 -9.65 -11.34 9.02
C ARG A 217 -8.68 -11.06 10.16
N LEU A 218 -9.18 -10.78 11.36
CA LEU A 218 -8.40 -10.27 12.49
C LEU A 218 -8.55 -11.19 13.69
N ILE A 219 -7.48 -11.89 14.09
CA ILE A 219 -7.46 -12.81 15.22
C ILE A 219 -6.68 -12.18 16.38
N PRO A 220 -7.37 -11.62 17.39
CA PRO A 220 -6.69 -11.07 18.58
C PRO A 220 -6.16 -12.18 19.47
N LYS A 221 -4.92 -12.05 19.94
CA LYS A 221 -4.30 -13.01 20.86
C LYS A 221 -3.45 -12.34 21.93
N GLY A 222 -3.79 -12.55 23.18
CA GLY A 222 -3.00 -12.16 24.34
C GLY A 222 -2.03 -13.27 24.76
N TYR A 223 -0.76 -12.94 24.80
CA TYR A 223 0.29 -13.86 25.22
C TYR A 223 0.79 -13.59 26.64
N GLY A 224 0.32 -12.50 27.28
CA GLY A 224 0.83 -12.08 28.58
C GLY A 224 2.35 -11.85 28.52
N ASP A 225 3.05 -12.33 29.52
CA ASP A 225 4.51 -12.30 29.67
C ASP A 225 5.21 -13.60 29.27
N ARG A 226 4.44 -14.57 28.73
CA ARG A 226 4.96 -15.91 28.41
C ARG A 226 6.01 -15.95 27.31
N ILE A 227 6.05 -14.95 26.43
CA ILE A 227 6.94 -14.90 25.27
C ILE A 227 7.81 -13.64 25.36
N PRO A 228 8.98 -13.68 26.03
CA PRO A 228 9.94 -12.59 26.04
C PRO A 228 10.41 -12.27 24.61
N ARG A 229 10.62 -10.98 24.34
CA ARG A 229 11.03 -10.51 23.01
C ARG A 229 12.49 -10.91 22.74
N THR A 230 12.73 -11.57 21.60
CA THR A 230 14.08 -11.72 21.03
C THR A 230 14.32 -10.59 20.03
N LEU A 231 15.40 -9.84 20.20
CA LEU A 231 15.74 -8.70 19.37
C LEU A 231 16.35 -9.16 18.04
N ARG A 232 15.73 -8.81 16.94
CA ARG A 232 16.22 -9.15 15.59
C ARG A 232 17.14 -8.10 15.00
N ASN A 233 17.04 -6.89 15.51
CA ASN A 233 17.90 -5.75 15.20
C ASN A 233 18.33 -5.08 16.49
N ASN A 234 19.33 -4.23 16.43
CA ASN A 234 19.65 -3.34 17.54
C ASN A 234 18.43 -2.46 17.82
N CYS A 235 18.08 -2.30 19.07
CA CYS A 235 16.94 -1.50 19.53
C CYS A 235 17.42 -0.41 20.49
N GLU A 236 16.82 0.76 20.35
CA GLU A 236 17.02 1.88 21.26
C GLU A 236 15.71 2.21 21.97
N VAL A 237 15.81 2.46 23.26
CA VAL A 237 14.65 2.85 24.09
C VAL A 237 15.03 4.07 24.90
N GLU A 238 14.23 5.11 24.79
CA GLU A 238 14.42 6.33 25.57
C GLU A 238 13.60 6.29 26.88
N ILE A 239 14.27 6.48 28.01
CA ILE A 239 13.66 6.60 29.33
C ILE A 239 14.18 7.86 29.99
N ASN A 240 13.31 8.78 30.33
CA ASN A 240 13.63 10.04 31.00
C ASN A 240 14.74 10.86 30.30
N GLY A 241 14.70 10.95 28.95
CA GLY A 241 15.66 11.71 28.15
C GLY A 241 17.01 11.01 27.95
N LYS A 242 17.16 9.76 28.42
CA LYS A 242 18.36 8.96 28.19
C LYS A 242 18.05 7.75 27.31
N VAL A 243 18.86 7.55 26.27
CA VAL A 243 18.73 6.43 25.34
C VAL A 243 19.53 5.22 25.87
N TYR A 244 18.87 4.05 25.85
CA TYR A 244 19.42 2.76 26.21
C TYR A 244 19.46 1.87 24.97
N GLN A 245 20.60 1.26 24.69
CA GLN A 245 20.82 0.41 23.53
C GLN A 245 20.81 -1.05 23.92
N PHE A 246 20.14 -1.88 23.08
CA PHE A 246 20.05 -3.32 23.22
C PHE A 246 20.47 -3.96 21.90
N GLU A 247 21.38 -4.92 21.97
CA GLU A 247 21.96 -5.55 20.79
C GLU A 247 21.03 -6.62 20.20
N LYS A 248 21.16 -6.82 18.89
CA LYS A 248 20.54 -7.92 18.17
C LYS A 248 20.91 -9.27 18.79
N GLY A 249 19.95 -10.21 18.82
CA GLY A 249 20.11 -11.56 19.31
C GLY A 249 19.79 -11.73 20.79
N ILE A 250 19.65 -10.66 21.55
CA ILE A 250 19.29 -10.73 22.98
C ILE A 250 17.80 -11.11 23.11
N THR A 251 17.51 -12.06 24.00
CA THR A 251 16.14 -12.34 24.48
C THR A 251 15.93 -11.64 25.82
N ILE A 252 14.92 -10.80 25.92
CA ILE A 252 14.63 -9.95 27.07
C ILE A 252 13.86 -10.76 28.15
N THR A 253 14.55 -11.75 28.73
CA THR A 253 14.03 -12.56 29.84
C THR A 253 14.15 -11.83 31.17
N ASP A 254 13.46 -12.31 32.21
CA ASP A 254 13.57 -11.77 33.57
C ASP A 254 15.01 -11.92 34.12
N ASP A 255 15.68 -13.03 33.82
CA ASP A 255 17.08 -13.23 34.18
C ASP A 255 18.03 -12.23 33.49
N TYR A 256 17.74 -11.87 32.23
CA TYR A 256 18.47 -10.81 31.55
C TYR A 256 18.24 -9.45 32.21
N ILE A 257 16.96 -9.11 32.46
CA ILE A 257 16.57 -7.84 33.10
C ILE A 257 17.18 -7.72 34.51
N ALA A 258 17.22 -8.81 35.27
CA ALA A 258 17.79 -8.82 36.61
C ALA A 258 19.26 -8.38 36.63
N LYS A 259 20.05 -8.75 35.60
CA LYS A 259 21.48 -8.43 35.45
C LYS A 259 21.76 -6.97 35.03
N LEU A 260 20.77 -6.24 34.55
CA LEU A 260 20.92 -4.83 34.18
C LEU A 260 21.22 -3.97 35.42
N ARG A 261 22.09 -2.95 35.25
CA ARG A 261 22.67 -2.21 36.36
C ARG A 261 21.75 -1.17 36.98
N THR A 262 20.99 -0.46 36.16
CA THR A 262 20.18 0.67 36.61
C THR A 262 18.68 0.39 36.50
N LYS A 263 17.90 1.08 37.34
CA LYS A 263 16.43 0.99 37.28
C LYS A 263 15.87 1.40 35.90
N ASN A 264 16.48 2.39 35.27
CA ASN A 264 16.04 2.88 33.96
C ASN A 264 16.38 1.88 32.84
N GLU A 265 17.54 1.19 32.89
CA GLU A 265 17.84 0.10 31.95
C GLU A 265 16.83 -1.05 32.06
N LYS A 266 16.49 -1.43 33.30
CA LYS A 266 15.45 -2.44 33.54
C LYS A 266 14.10 -2.00 32.99
N GLU A 267 13.71 -0.75 33.18
CA GLU A 267 12.47 -0.20 32.63
C GLU A 267 12.49 -0.20 31.09
N ALA A 268 13.60 0.17 30.48
CA ALA A 268 13.77 0.12 29.03
C ALA A 268 13.61 -1.30 28.49
N ALA A 269 14.20 -2.30 29.16
CA ALA A 269 14.05 -3.70 28.82
C ALA A 269 12.59 -4.20 28.99
N HIS A 270 11.94 -3.86 30.09
CA HIS A 270 10.51 -4.15 30.28
C HIS A 270 9.64 -3.53 29.17
N GLN A 271 9.97 -2.32 28.72
CA GLN A 271 9.25 -1.66 27.63
C GLN A 271 9.35 -2.43 26.33
N LEU A 272 10.49 -3.08 26.02
CA LEU A 272 10.64 -3.91 24.83
C LEU A 272 9.74 -5.15 24.84
N ASN A 273 9.42 -5.69 26.02
CA ASN A 273 8.48 -6.81 26.16
C ASN A 273 7.01 -6.36 25.98
N ARG A 274 6.67 -5.15 26.36
CA ARG A 274 5.32 -4.57 26.15
C ARG A 274 5.15 -4.17 24.71
N ARG A 275 4.68 -5.07 23.87
CA ARG A 275 4.54 -4.88 22.43
C ARG A 275 3.25 -5.45 21.89
N THR A 276 2.83 -4.97 20.75
CA THR A 276 1.87 -5.62 19.87
C THR A 276 2.57 -5.93 18.55
N GLU A 277 2.35 -7.11 18.03
CA GLU A 277 2.93 -7.57 16.77
C GLU A 277 1.83 -8.23 15.92
N PHE A 278 2.03 -8.30 14.61
CA PHE A 278 1.15 -9.05 13.74
C PHE A 278 1.93 -10.10 12.95
N ARG A 279 1.24 -11.16 12.58
CA ARG A 279 1.71 -12.14 11.60
C ARG A 279 0.59 -12.57 10.68
N ILE A 280 0.92 -12.87 9.43
CA ILE A 280 -0.04 -13.40 8.47
C ILE A 280 -0.23 -14.88 8.79
N LEU A 281 -1.49 -15.30 8.99
CA LEU A 281 -1.86 -16.69 9.25
C LEU A 281 -2.19 -17.42 7.96
N ARG A 282 -2.91 -16.73 7.05
CA ARG A 282 -3.32 -17.28 5.75
C ARG A 282 -3.65 -16.14 4.78
N THR A 283 -3.71 -16.47 3.49
CA THR A 283 -3.87 -15.49 2.39
C THR A 283 -5.03 -15.86 1.46
N ASP A 284 -5.94 -16.72 1.90
CA ASP A 284 -7.02 -17.32 1.12
C ASP A 284 -8.43 -16.91 1.59
N TYR A 285 -8.53 -15.83 2.38
CA TYR A 285 -9.84 -15.31 2.79
C TYR A 285 -10.62 -14.79 1.59
N VAL A 286 -11.90 -15.11 1.53
CA VAL A 286 -12.82 -14.57 0.53
C VAL A 286 -13.56 -13.38 1.14
N PRO A 287 -13.33 -12.14 0.68
CA PRO A 287 -14.02 -10.96 1.20
C PRO A 287 -15.55 -11.05 1.02
N GLN A 288 -16.32 -10.44 1.93
CA GLN A 288 -17.79 -10.46 1.91
C GLN A 288 -18.35 -9.99 0.57
N ALA A 289 -17.83 -8.90 0.03
CA ALA A 289 -18.27 -8.37 -1.26
C ALA A 289 -18.13 -9.38 -2.43
N VAL A 290 -17.13 -10.28 -2.35
CA VAL A 290 -16.95 -11.33 -3.36
C VAL A 290 -17.92 -12.48 -3.10
N ARG A 291 -18.19 -12.83 -1.84
CA ARG A 291 -19.18 -13.85 -1.48
C ARG A 291 -20.59 -13.47 -1.93
N ASP A 292 -20.99 -12.23 -1.66
CA ASP A 292 -22.30 -11.68 -2.05
C ASP A 292 -22.49 -11.72 -3.58
N SER A 293 -21.42 -11.43 -4.37
CA SER A 293 -21.48 -11.47 -5.84
C SER A 293 -21.51 -12.88 -6.45
N LEU A 294 -21.29 -13.93 -5.66
CA LEU A 294 -21.37 -15.34 -6.10
C LEU A 294 -22.74 -15.97 -5.78
N GLU A 295 -23.54 -15.32 -4.93
CA GLU A 295 -24.87 -15.78 -4.54
C GLU A 295 -25.99 -15.14 -5.40
N ASP A 296 -25.68 -14.08 -6.14
CA ASP A 296 -26.54 -13.42 -7.15
C ASP A 296 -26.36 -14.05 -8.55
#